data_1f7e552c1198076e56b5f709abf1d4c9
#
_entry.id   1f7e552c1198076e56b5f709abf1d4c9
#
_cell.length_a   1.000
_cell.length_b   1.000
_cell.length_c   1.000
_cell.angle_alpha   90.00
_cell.angle_beta   90.00
_cell.angle_gamma   90.00
#
_symmetry.space_group_name_H-M   'P 1'
#
loop_
_entity.id
_entity.type
_entity.pdbx_description
1 polymer ?
#
loop_
_entity_poly.entity_id
_entity_poly.type
_entity_poly.pdbx_seq_one_letter_code
_entity_poly.pdbx_strand_id
1 'polypeptide(L)'
;MPLTLSFLPSFERSLKNLDTEQKEIIRILLKALTAYYDSHSNLHEAQKNAPGFFYKQLRKPFYEAGVERKLRLVIRREGETCAAMMAGNHDQVRRFLANQ
;
A
#
# COMPACT_ATOMS: atom_id res chain seq x y z
N MET A 1 -0.90 -6.63 -19.34
CA MET A 1 -0.68 -7.69 -18.35
C MET A 1 -0.96 -7.14 -16.97
N PRO A 2 -1.57 -7.92 -16.08
CA PRO A 2 -1.81 -7.45 -14.72
C PRO A 2 -0.49 -7.24 -13.98
N LEU A 3 -0.49 -6.26 -13.09
CA LEU A 3 0.66 -6.00 -12.24
C LEU A 3 0.81 -7.16 -11.24
N THR A 4 2.05 -7.56 -11.01
CA THR A 4 2.35 -8.58 -10.01
C THR A 4 2.71 -7.90 -8.70
N LEU A 5 1.98 -8.21 -7.63
CA LEU A 5 2.24 -7.68 -6.30
C LEU A 5 2.94 -8.73 -5.45
N SER A 6 4.11 -8.39 -4.96
CA SER A 6 4.86 -9.24 -4.04
C SER A 6 5.00 -8.55 -2.68
N PHE A 7 5.40 -9.32 -1.67
CA PHE A 7 5.51 -8.82 -0.30
C PHE A 7 6.93 -9.06 0.20
N LEU A 8 7.64 -7.98 0.51
CA LEU A 8 9.01 -8.07 0.99
C LEU A 8 9.06 -8.39 2.49
N PRO A 9 10.18 -8.94 2.96
CA PRO A 9 10.34 -9.20 4.41
C PRO A 9 10.13 -7.96 5.27
N SER A 10 10.51 -6.78 4.79
CA SER A 10 10.28 -5.53 5.53
C SER A 10 8.78 -5.26 5.73
N PHE A 11 7.95 -5.59 4.73
CA PHE A 11 6.51 -5.47 4.87
C PHE A 11 5.99 -6.44 5.94
N GLU A 12 6.41 -7.69 5.87
CA GLU A 12 5.99 -8.70 6.85
C GLU A 12 6.40 -8.33 8.27
N ARG A 13 7.61 -7.78 8.44
CA ARG A 13 8.07 -7.30 9.75
C ARG A 13 7.21 -6.14 10.24
N SER A 14 6.82 -5.24 9.37
CA SER A 14 5.98 -4.10 9.77
C SER A 14 4.62 -4.54 10.26
N LEU A 15 4.08 -5.64 9.70
CA LEU A 15 2.79 -6.17 10.14
C LEU A 15 2.81 -6.66 11.59
N LYS A 16 3.96 -7.15 12.05
CA LYS A 16 4.08 -7.67 13.42
C LYS A 16 3.86 -6.60 14.48
N ASN A 17 4.06 -5.34 14.12
CA ASN A 17 3.89 -4.22 15.05
C ASN A 17 2.47 -3.67 15.06
N LEU A 18 1.57 -4.25 14.27
CA LEU A 18 0.20 -3.81 14.17
C LEU A 18 -0.71 -4.67 15.05
N ASP A 19 -1.74 -4.05 15.63
CA ASP A 19 -2.75 -4.80 16.36
C ASP A 19 -3.77 -5.43 15.40
N THR A 20 -4.72 -6.17 15.93
CA THR A 20 -5.71 -6.92 15.16
C THR A 20 -6.55 -5.97 14.27
N GLU A 21 -6.97 -4.83 14.82
CA GLU A 21 -7.76 -3.86 14.08
C GLU A 21 -6.97 -3.25 12.93
N GLN A 22 -5.71 -2.90 13.19
CA GLN A 22 -4.83 -2.33 12.17
C GLN A 22 -4.54 -3.34 11.05
N LYS A 23 -4.35 -4.61 11.41
CA LYS A 23 -4.14 -5.66 10.40
C LYS A 23 -5.36 -5.82 9.50
N GLU A 24 -6.55 -5.66 10.06
CA GLU A 24 -7.78 -5.72 9.27
C GLU A 24 -7.86 -4.55 8.28
N ILE A 25 -7.45 -3.36 8.71
CA ILE A 25 -7.38 -2.20 7.81
C ILE A 25 -6.41 -2.47 6.66
N ILE A 26 -5.26 -3.06 6.95
CA ILE A 26 -4.28 -3.40 5.91
C ILE A 26 -4.85 -4.44 4.95
N ARG A 27 -5.59 -5.42 5.45
CA ARG A 27 -6.22 -6.43 4.61
C ARG A 27 -7.20 -5.79 3.62
N ILE A 28 -8.01 -4.85 4.10
CA ILE A 28 -8.95 -4.11 3.26
C ILE A 28 -8.19 -3.25 2.24
N LEU A 29 -7.12 -2.62 2.68
CA LEU A 29 -6.28 -1.79 1.83
C LEU A 29 -5.64 -2.61 0.70
N LEU A 30 -5.15 -3.80 1.00
CA LEU A 30 -4.57 -4.69 -0.01
C LEU A 30 -5.61 -5.13 -1.04
N LYS A 31 -6.83 -5.39 -0.59
CA LYS A 31 -7.93 -5.72 -1.49
C LYS A 31 -8.23 -4.57 -2.44
N ALA A 32 -8.30 -3.36 -1.91
CA ALA A 32 -8.54 -2.17 -2.72
C ALA A 32 -7.39 -1.92 -3.70
N LEU A 33 -6.17 -2.12 -3.26
CA LEU A 33 -4.99 -1.96 -4.12
C LEU A 33 -5.00 -2.96 -5.27
N THR A 34 -5.37 -4.20 -5.00
CA THR A 34 -5.51 -5.22 -6.04
C THR A 34 -6.57 -4.81 -7.07
N ALA A 35 -7.73 -4.33 -6.59
CA ALA A 35 -8.78 -3.85 -7.49
C ALA A 35 -8.31 -2.65 -8.32
N TYR A 36 -7.51 -1.77 -7.71
CA TYR A 36 -6.94 -0.63 -8.41
C TYR A 36 -6.05 -1.07 -9.57
N TYR A 37 -5.15 -2.02 -9.31
CA TYR A 37 -4.24 -2.51 -10.36
C TYR A 37 -4.97 -3.34 -11.42
N ASP A 38 -5.92 -4.18 -11.00
CA ASP A 38 -6.66 -5.04 -11.94
C ASP A 38 -7.58 -4.23 -12.86
N SER A 39 -8.00 -3.06 -12.45
CA SER A 39 -8.87 -2.17 -13.24
C SER A 39 -8.10 -1.12 -14.02
N HIS A 40 -6.80 -1.34 -14.27
CA HIS A 40 -5.95 -0.39 -14.98
C HIS A 40 -5.89 0.97 -14.29
N SER A 41 -5.64 0.93 -12.98
CA SER A 41 -5.49 2.12 -12.13
C SER A 41 -6.77 2.96 -12.03
N ASN A 42 -7.91 2.30 -11.95
CA ASN A 42 -9.18 2.96 -11.75
C ASN A 42 -9.45 3.16 -10.25
N LEU A 43 -9.29 4.39 -9.78
CA LEU A 43 -9.46 4.73 -8.37
C LEU A 43 -10.88 4.41 -7.87
N HIS A 44 -11.88 4.62 -8.72
CA HIS A 44 -13.27 4.36 -8.36
C HIS A 44 -13.51 2.88 -8.02
N GLU A 45 -12.89 1.98 -8.79
CA GLU A 45 -13.01 0.54 -8.53
C GLU A 45 -12.38 0.17 -7.18
N ALA A 46 -11.25 0.78 -6.85
CA ALA A 46 -10.62 0.56 -5.55
C ALA A 46 -11.50 1.07 -4.41
N GLN A 47 -12.14 2.21 -4.61
CA GLN A 47 -12.98 2.84 -3.58
C GLN A 47 -14.26 2.06 -3.30
N LYS A 48 -14.68 1.17 -4.19
CA LYS A 48 -15.79 0.25 -3.91
C LYS A 48 -15.45 -0.71 -2.78
N ASN A 49 -14.19 -1.10 -2.67
CA ASN A 49 -13.70 -1.99 -1.60
C ASN A 49 -13.33 -1.21 -0.35
N ALA A 50 -12.85 0.01 -0.50
CA ALA A 50 -12.38 0.83 0.62
C ALA A 50 -12.69 2.29 0.35
N PRO A 51 -13.83 2.80 0.79
CA PRO A 51 -14.12 4.23 0.69
C PRO A 51 -13.01 5.03 1.37
N GLY A 52 -12.55 6.08 0.72
CA GLY A 52 -11.41 6.85 1.21
C GLY A 52 -10.06 6.37 0.73
N PHE A 53 -10.03 5.29 -0.06
CA PHE A 53 -8.79 4.80 -0.67
C PHE A 53 -8.15 5.89 -1.52
N PHE A 54 -6.83 6.04 -1.39
CA PHE A 54 -6.05 6.91 -2.27
C PHE A 54 -4.78 6.19 -2.69
N TYR A 55 -4.21 6.66 -3.80
CA TYR A 55 -2.98 6.11 -4.36
C TYR A 55 -2.23 7.28 -4.97
N LYS A 56 -0.98 7.47 -4.55
CA LYS A 56 -0.19 8.59 -5.07
C LYS A 56 1.27 8.21 -5.24
N GLN A 57 1.92 8.85 -6.18
CA GLN A 57 3.34 8.72 -6.38
C GLN A 57 4.08 9.56 -5.33
N LEU A 58 5.08 8.95 -4.73
CA LEU A 58 6.03 9.64 -3.87
C LEU A 58 7.26 9.97 -4.72
N ARG A 59 8.45 9.73 -4.19
CA ARG A 59 9.67 9.81 -4.98
C ARG A 59 9.85 8.48 -5.71
N LYS A 60 10.02 8.50 -7.04
CA LYS A 60 10.20 7.25 -7.79
C LYS A 60 11.32 6.42 -7.20
N PRO A 61 11.19 5.10 -7.10
CA PRO A 61 10.10 4.27 -7.62
C PRO A 61 8.97 4.01 -6.61
N PHE A 62 8.83 4.85 -5.59
CA PHE A 62 7.92 4.61 -4.48
C PHE A 62 6.55 5.24 -4.68
N TYR A 63 5.52 4.50 -4.24
CA TYR A 63 4.13 4.93 -4.26
C TYR A 63 3.54 4.67 -2.89
N GLU A 64 2.47 5.37 -2.59
CA GLU A 64 1.77 5.25 -1.32
C GLU A 64 0.30 4.98 -1.59
N ALA A 65 -0.25 3.97 -0.90
CA ALA A 65 -1.68 3.70 -0.89
C ALA A 65 -2.17 3.77 0.55
N GLY A 66 -3.38 4.24 0.73
CA GLY A 66 -3.93 4.35 2.07
C GLY A 66 -5.45 4.45 2.05
N VAL A 67 -6.04 4.29 3.24
CA VAL A 67 -7.45 4.49 3.48
C VAL A 67 -7.55 5.54 4.57
N GLU A 68 -8.12 6.68 4.26
CA GLU A 68 -8.22 7.81 5.18
C GLU A 68 -6.84 8.27 5.66
N ARG A 69 -6.68 8.56 6.96
CA ARG A 69 -5.43 9.09 7.51
C ARG A 69 -4.72 8.15 8.47
N LYS A 70 -5.21 6.92 8.59
CA LYS A 70 -4.75 6.02 9.66
C LYS A 70 -3.52 5.23 9.29
N LEU A 71 -3.62 4.41 8.27
CA LEU A 71 -2.54 3.51 7.87
C LEU A 71 -2.22 3.67 6.40
N ARG A 72 -0.95 3.44 6.08
CA ARG A 72 -0.44 3.60 4.73
C ARG A 72 0.42 2.41 4.35
N LEU A 73 0.47 2.16 3.07
CA LEU A 73 1.25 1.10 2.47
C LEU A 73 2.23 1.74 1.50
N VAL A 74 3.50 1.43 1.64
CA VAL A 74 4.52 1.89 0.69
C VAL A 74 4.78 0.77 -0.30
N ILE A 75 4.73 1.11 -1.58
CA ILE A 75 4.91 0.17 -2.69
C ILE A 75 6.08 0.68 -3.54
N ARG A 76 6.94 -0.25 -3.93
CA ARG A 76 7.96 0.03 -4.94
C ARG A 76 7.47 -0.53 -6.25
N ARG A 77 7.30 0.33 -7.24
CA ARG A 77 6.79 -0.07 -8.54
C ARG A 77 7.80 0.18 -9.63
N GLU A 78 8.17 -0.87 -10.33
CA GLU A 78 9.08 -0.80 -11.48
C GLU A 78 8.47 -1.61 -12.62
N GLY A 79 8.02 -0.90 -13.67
CA GLY A 79 7.33 -1.56 -14.76
C GLY A 79 6.04 -2.21 -14.30
N GLU A 80 5.91 -3.51 -14.51
CA GLU A 80 4.73 -4.27 -14.11
C GLU A 80 4.91 -5.00 -12.78
N THR A 81 6.04 -4.77 -12.10
CA THR A 81 6.35 -5.39 -10.82
C THR A 81 6.12 -4.41 -9.69
N CYS A 82 5.33 -4.83 -8.71
CA CYS A 82 5.05 -4.05 -7.52
C CYS A 82 5.44 -4.86 -6.30
N ALA A 83 6.13 -4.22 -5.36
CA ALA A 83 6.51 -4.86 -4.12
C ALA A 83 6.01 -4.04 -2.93
N ALA A 84 5.25 -4.67 -2.04
CA ALA A 84 4.85 -4.04 -0.80
C ALA A 84 6.06 -3.99 0.12
N MET A 85 6.45 -2.78 0.51
CA MET A 85 7.68 -2.53 1.26
C MET A 85 7.45 -2.44 2.76
N MET A 86 6.41 -1.74 3.17
CA MET A 86 6.08 -1.60 4.58
C MET A 86 4.67 -1.05 4.75
N ALA A 87 4.08 -1.30 5.91
CA ALA A 87 2.81 -0.72 6.31
C ALA A 87 2.98 -0.03 7.65
N GLY A 88 2.35 1.12 7.83
CA GLY A 88 2.46 1.85 9.08
C GLY A 88 1.72 3.18 9.00
N ASN A 89 1.89 3.98 10.05
CA ASN A 89 1.32 5.32 10.09
C ASN A 89 2.20 6.30 9.30
N HIS A 90 1.74 7.55 9.22
CA HIS A 90 2.44 8.59 8.46
C HIS A 90 3.90 8.77 8.91
N ASP A 91 4.15 8.81 10.21
CA ASP A 91 5.51 9.02 10.72
C ASP A 91 6.42 7.83 10.44
N GLN A 92 5.87 6.61 10.53
CA GLN A 92 6.63 5.41 10.20
C GLN A 92 7.01 5.36 8.72
N VAL A 93 6.08 5.77 7.86
CA VAL A 93 6.34 5.85 6.42
C VAL A 93 7.44 6.88 6.13
N ARG A 94 7.37 8.04 6.76
CA ARG A 94 8.39 9.07 6.56
C ARG A 94 9.78 8.58 6.97
N ARG A 95 9.88 7.91 8.10
CA ARG A 95 11.16 7.37 8.57
C ARG A 95 11.70 6.29 7.64
N PHE A 96 10.79 5.43 7.14
CA PHE A 96 11.18 4.40 6.19
C PHE A 96 11.76 5.01 4.92
N LEU A 97 11.08 6.00 4.36
CA LEU A 97 11.51 6.64 3.11
C LEU A 97 12.83 7.41 3.28
N ALA A 98 13.08 7.96 4.46
CA ALA A 98 14.33 8.67 4.73
C ALA A 98 15.55 7.75 4.67
N ASN A 99 15.34 6.45 4.85
CA ASN A 99 16.42 5.46 4.84
C ASN A 99 16.57 4.73 3.50
N GLN A 100 15.86 5.18 2.46
CA GLN A 100 15.93 4.55 1.13
C GLN A 100 16.82 5.30 0.15
#